data_6c3922170a9c2b3711d890281298c7f9
#
_entry.id   6c3922170a9c2b3711d890281298c7f9
#
_cell.length_a   1.000
_cell.length_b   1.000
_cell.length_c   1.000
_cell.angle_alpha   90.00
_cell.angle_beta   90.00
_cell.angle_gamma   90.00
#
_symmetry.space_group_name_H-M   'P 1'
#
loop_
_entity.id
_entity.type
_entity.pdbx_description
1 polymer ?
#
loop_
_entity_poly.entity_id
_entity_poly.type
_entity_poly.pdbx_seq_one_letter_code
_entity_poly.pdbx_strand_id
1 'polypeptide(L)'
;MAASFNMRAPACGFVVQNSLDSLAQEAVSKDKTVSSVAITKLRAKGPEGLEALLKLHAETIHKHETQTGATSVEKEKTDWKQVKTALDAVSGQCDSHASHLYWFTDFEKAKAAARASGKPILSLRLLGKLDEEYSCANSRFFRTTLYANAEVSKYLREHFILHWQSVRPVPRITSRSSG
;
A
#
# COMPACT_ATOMS: atom_id res chain seq x y z
N MET A 1 50.53 23.64 -13.49
CA MET A 1 49.36 23.18 -14.28
C MET A 1 48.56 22.24 -13.38
N ALA A 2 47.48 22.72 -12.80
CA ALA A 2 46.60 21.91 -11.94
C ALA A 2 45.32 21.57 -12.73
N ALA A 3 45.13 20.28 -13.04
CA ALA A 3 43.93 19.80 -13.71
C ALA A 3 42.81 19.59 -12.68
N SER A 4 41.78 20.43 -12.72
CA SER A 4 40.56 20.26 -11.95
C SER A 4 39.73 19.11 -12.48
N PHE A 5 39.66 18.01 -11.75
CA PHE A 5 38.81 16.88 -12.04
C PHE A 5 37.38 17.18 -11.54
N ASN A 6 36.51 17.54 -12.46
CA ASN A 6 35.10 17.85 -12.15
C ASN A 6 34.33 16.51 -12.09
N MET A 7 34.15 15.95 -10.89
CA MET A 7 33.32 14.77 -10.67
C MET A 7 31.84 15.19 -10.77
N ARG A 8 31.24 14.92 -11.90
CA ARG A 8 29.79 15.01 -12.10
C ARG A 8 29.15 13.80 -11.42
N ALA A 9 28.38 14.01 -10.36
CA ALA A 9 27.57 12.96 -9.72
C ALA A 9 26.56 12.41 -10.73
N PRO A 10 26.30 11.09 -10.77
CA PRO A 10 25.41 10.50 -11.74
C PRO A 10 23.95 10.85 -11.44
N ALA A 11 23.21 11.23 -12.48
CA ALA A 11 21.78 11.54 -12.50
C ALA A 11 20.87 10.29 -12.28
N CYS A 12 21.21 9.42 -11.34
CA CYS A 12 20.51 8.16 -11.11
C CYS A 12 19.12 8.34 -10.50
N GLY A 13 18.91 9.42 -9.73
CA GLY A 13 17.61 9.69 -9.07
C GLY A 13 16.49 10.06 -10.04
N PHE A 14 16.80 10.77 -11.11
CA PHE A 14 15.78 11.24 -12.08
C PHE A 14 15.19 10.12 -12.93
N VAL A 15 15.99 9.13 -13.32
CA VAL A 15 15.52 7.97 -14.12
C VAL A 15 14.64 7.04 -13.29
N VAL A 16 14.96 6.85 -12.01
CA VAL A 16 14.16 6.00 -11.10
C VAL A 16 12.80 6.63 -10.83
N GLN A 17 12.75 7.92 -10.59
CA GLN A 17 11.49 8.64 -10.34
C GLN A 17 10.56 8.59 -11.57
N ASN A 18 11.08 8.86 -12.77
CA ASN A 18 10.28 8.77 -14.00
C ASN A 18 9.73 7.37 -14.24
N SER A 19 10.45 6.31 -13.86
CA SER A 19 9.96 4.93 -13.99
C SER A 19 8.84 4.61 -12.98
N LEU A 20 8.88 5.15 -11.77
CA LEU A 20 7.83 4.97 -10.76
C LEU A 20 6.57 5.76 -11.13
N ASP A 21 6.71 6.97 -11.63
CA ASP A 21 5.58 7.82 -12.08
C ASP A 21 4.87 7.17 -13.29
N SER A 22 5.63 6.58 -14.24
CA SER A 22 5.03 5.81 -15.34
C SER A 22 4.25 4.61 -14.85
N LEU A 23 4.81 3.83 -13.92
CA LEU A 23 4.11 2.70 -13.32
C LEU A 23 2.86 3.14 -12.54
N ALA A 24 2.92 4.26 -11.82
CA ALA A 24 1.78 4.80 -11.10
C ALA A 24 0.65 5.25 -12.05
N GLN A 25 1.00 5.81 -13.22
CA GLN A 25 0.04 6.13 -14.27
C GLN A 25 -0.59 4.87 -14.89
N GLU A 26 0.22 3.86 -15.19
CA GLU A 26 -0.25 2.59 -15.75
C GLU A 26 -1.14 1.81 -14.76
N ALA A 27 -0.89 1.91 -13.46
CA ALA A 27 -1.63 1.20 -12.41
C ALA A 27 -3.13 1.57 -12.38
N VAL A 28 -3.49 2.76 -12.84
CA VAL A 28 -4.88 3.24 -12.93
C VAL A 28 -5.46 3.12 -14.34
N SER A 29 -4.80 2.39 -15.23
CA SER A 29 -5.28 2.16 -16.59
C SER A 29 -6.62 1.41 -16.60
N LYS A 30 -7.45 1.72 -17.59
CA LYS A 30 -8.69 0.95 -17.88
C LYS A 30 -8.39 -0.45 -18.40
N ASP A 31 -7.22 -0.65 -19.02
CA ASP A 31 -6.74 -1.96 -19.40
C ASP A 31 -6.28 -2.73 -18.16
N LYS A 32 -7.04 -3.77 -17.82
CA LYS A 32 -6.77 -4.60 -16.63
C LYS A 32 -5.42 -5.31 -16.70
N THR A 33 -4.93 -5.64 -17.89
CA THR A 33 -3.61 -6.30 -18.05
C THR A 33 -2.51 -5.33 -17.71
N VAL A 34 -2.54 -4.13 -18.29
CA VAL A 34 -1.57 -3.06 -18.00
C VAL A 34 -1.59 -2.70 -16.52
N SER A 35 -2.79 -2.45 -15.97
CA SER A 35 -2.97 -2.09 -14.58
C SER A 35 -2.43 -3.15 -13.62
N SER A 36 -2.74 -4.44 -13.83
CA SER A 36 -2.30 -5.51 -12.95
C SER A 36 -0.77 -5.70 -12.94
N VAL A 37 -0.13 -5.56 -14.10
CA VAL A 37 1.33 -5.63 -14.22
C VAL A 37 1.98 -4.46 -13.49
N ALA A 38 1.47 -3.25 -13.68
CA ALA A 38 1.99 -2.05 -13.03
C ALA A 38 1.81 -2.11 -11.50
N ILE A 39 0.64 -2.53 -11.01
CA ILE A 39 0.37 -2.75 -9.58
C ILE A 39 1.36 -3.76 -8.99
N THR A 40 1.59 -4.88 -9.68
CA THR A 40 2.55 -5.90 -9.22
C THR A 40 3.96 -5.33 -9.09
N LYS A 41 4.40 -4.55 -10.07
CA LYS A 41 5.71 -3.89 -10.06
C LYS A 41 5.80 -2.85 -8.93
N LEU A 42 4.78 -2.01 -8.75
CA LEU A 42 4.74 -1.02 -7.67
C LEU A 42 4.74 -1.69 -6.28
N ARG A 43 3.95 -2.76 -6.11
CA ARG A 43 3.96 -3.52 -4.86
C ARG A 43 5.34 -4.14 -4.58
N ALA A 44 6.06 -4.58 -5.60
CA ALA A 44 7.43 -5.08 -5.44
C ALA A 44 8.43 -3.99 -5.01
N LYS A 45 8.15 -2.72 -5.28
CA LYS A 45 8.92 -1.56 -4.79
C LYS A 45 8.64 -1.22 -3.32
N GLY A 46 7.64 -1.85 -2.71
CA GLY A 46 7.32 -1.62 -1.30
C GLY A 46 6.70 -0.25 -1.04
N PRO A 47 7.05 0.39 0.10
CA PRO A 47 6.53 1.71 0.46
C PRO A 47 6.74 2.79 -0.62
N GLU A 48 7.87 2.75 -1.34
CA GLU A 48 8.17 3.71 -2.42
C GLU A 48 7.16 3.64 -3.57
N GLY A 49 6.71 2.41 -3.91
CA GLY A 49 5.69 2.22 -4.93
C GLY A 49 4.32 2.77 -4.52
N LEU A 50 3.96 2.64 -3.25
CA LEU A 50 2.75 3.25 -2.70
C LEU A 50 2.85 4.77 -2.69
N GLU A 51 3.99 5.32 -2.28
CA GLU A 51 4.23 6.76 -2.23
C GLU A 51 4.13 7.41 -3.63
N ALA A 52 4.66 6.74 -4.66
CA ALA A 52 4.53 7.21 -6.05
C ALA A 52 3.06 7.31 -6.48
N LEU A 53 2.22 6.32 -6.14
CA LEU A 53 0.78 6.37 -6.41
C LEU A 53 0.09 7.50 -5.65
N LEU A 54 0.35 7.64 -4.36
CA LEU A 54 -0.24 8.69 -3.51
C LEU A 54 0.11 10.07 -4.03
N LYS A 55 1.37 10.29 -4.41
CA LYS A 55 1.85 11.56 -4.94
C LYS A 55 1.22 11.91 -6.29
N LEU A 56 1.23 10.96 -7.23
CA LEU A 56 0.70 11.20 -8.57
C LEU A 56 -0.81 11.47 -8.57
N HIS A 57 -1.55 10.80 -7.69
CA HIS A 57 -3.01 10.90 -7.61
C HIS A 57 -3.52 11.75 -6.44
N ALA A 58 -2.66 12.57 -5.82
CA ALA A 58 -2.99 13.40 -4.66
C ALA A 58 -4.23 14.30 -4.88
N GLU A 59 -4.37 14.87 -6.08
CA GLU A 59 -5.54 15.71 -6.40
C GLU A 59 -6.84 14.89 -6.44
N THR A 60 -6.82 13.69 -7.01
CA THR A 60 -7.99 12.79 -7.06
C THR A 60 -8.40 12.33 -5.66
N ILE A 61 -7.41 12.02 -4.81
CA ILE A 61 -7.61 11.65 -3.41
C ILE A 61 -8.24 12.83 -2.65
N HIS A 62 -7.66 14.01 -2.75
CA HIS A 62 -8.15 15.22 -2.08
C HIS A 62 -9.58 15.58 -2.50
N LYS A 63 -9.89 15.48 -3.79
CA LYS A 63 -11.26 15.68 -4.29
C LYS A 63 -12.23 14.69 -3.64
N HIS A 64 -11.86 13.42 -3.55
CA HIS A 64 -12.72 12.42 -2.91
C HIS A 64 -12.93 12.69 -1.42
N GLU A 65 -11.91 13.10 -0.68
CA GLU A 65 -11.97 13.40 0.74
C GLU A 65 -12.80 14.66 1.06
N THR A 66 -12.76 15.65 0.17
CA THR A 66 -13.47 16.93 0.36
C THR A 66 -14.89 16.94 -0.18
N GLN A 67 -15.20 16.10 -1.17
CA GLN A 67 -16.53 16.01 -1.79
C GLN A 67 -17.42 14.99 -1.09
N THR A 68 -17.88 15.30 0.10
CA THR A 68 -18.82 14.45 0.88
C THR A 68 -20.28 14.55 0.40
N GLY A 69 -20.56 15.07 -0.80
CA GLY A 69 -21.90 15.35 -1.32
C GLY A 69 -22.24 14.62 -2.62
N ALA A 70 -23.53 14.36 -2.81
CA ALA A 70 -24.16 13.53 -3.85
C ALA A 70 -24.01 14.00 -5.32
N THR A 71 -23.12 14.91 -5.67
CA THR A 71 -23.05 15.59 -6.97
C THR A 71 -21.78 15.24 -7.77
N SER A 72 -21.09 14.15 -7.45
CA SER A 72 -19.92 13.74 -8.23
C SER A 72 -20.34 13.17 -9.59
N VAL A 73 -19.74 13.70 -10.68
CA VAL A 73 -19.93 13.23 -12.04
C VAL A 73 -19.50 11.77 -12.14
N GLU A 74 -20.17 10.97 -12.96
CA GLU A 74 -19.88 9.52 -13.12
C GLU A 74 -18.43 9.22 -13.51
N LYS A 75 -17.79 10.14 -14.25
CA LYS A 75 -16.38 10.06 -14.58
C LYS A 75 -15.48 10.13 -13.35
N GLU A 76 -15.76 11.02 -12.40
CA GLU A 76 -14.98 11.18 -11.16
C GLU A 76 -15.11 9.95 -10.27
N LYS A 77 -16.28 9.33 -10.21
CA LYS A 77 -16.49 8.06 -9.50
C LYS A 77 -15.66 6.92 -10.10
N THR A 78 -15.56 6.89 -11.44
CA THR A 78 -14.79 5.87 -12.15
C THR A 78 -13.30 6.07 -11.93
N ASP A 79 -12.80 7.30 -12.04
CA ASP A 79 -11.39 7.63 -11.83
C ASP A 79 -10.98 7.34 -10.38
N TRP A 80 -11.81 7.73 -9.40
CA TRP A 80 -11.59 7.38 -8.01
C TRP A 80 -11.54 5.87 -7.75
N LYS A 81 -12.46 5.11 -8.34
CA LYS A 81 -12.49 3.66 -8.19
C LYS A 81 -11.19 3.00 -8.68
N GLN A 82 -10.62 3.47 -9.79
CA GLN A 82 -9.36 2.96 -10.32
C GLN A 82 -8.20 3.31 -9.39
N VAL A 83 -8.11 4.56 -8.94
CA VAL A 83 -7.08 5.02 -8.00
C VAL A 83 -7.17 4.25 -6.67
N LYS A 84 -8.37 4.14 -6.08
CA LYS A 84 -8.58 3.36 -4.84
C LYS A 84 -8.15 1.91 -5.02
N THR A 85 -8.55 1.26 -6.11
CA THR A 85 -8.18 -0.14 -6.38
C THR A 85 -6.67 -0.32 -6.46
N ALA A 86 -5.97 0.57 -7.15
CA ALA A 86 -4.52 0.51 -7.27
C ALA A 86 -3.82 0.75 -5.93
N LEU A 87 -4.24 1.76 -5.17
CA LEU A 87 -3.72 2.07 -3.84
C LEU A 87 -3.89 0.88 -2.88
N ASP A 88 -5.09 0.32 -2.80
CA ASP A 88 -5.40 -0.78 -1.89
C ASP A 88 -4.61 -2.05 -2.25
N ALA A 89 -4.46 -2.35 -3.54
CA ALA A 89 -3.68 -3.49 -4.00
C ALA A 89 -2.17 -3.32 -3.74
N VAL A 90 -1.61 -2.13 -3.95
CA VAL A 90 -0.19 -1.86 -3.68
C VAL A 90 0.09 -1.79 -2.19
N SER A 91 -0.79 -1.22 -1.39
CA SER A 91 -0.61 -1.10 0.07
C SER A 91 -0.79 -2.42 0.82
N GLY A 92 -1.61 -3.34 0.30
CA GLY A 92 -2.03 -4.58 0.96
C GLY A 92 -3.07 -4.35 2.06
N GLN A 93 -3.86 -3.29 1.95
CA GLN A 93 -5.06 -3.03 2.78
C GLN A 93 -6.09 -2.22 2.00
N CYS A 94 -7.37 -2.37 2.32
CA CYS A 94 -8.41 -1.45 1.85
C CYS A 94 -8.32 -0.09 2.56
N ASP A 95 -8.85 0.95 1.92
CA ASP A 95 -8.89 2.33 2.44
C ASP A 95 -7.49 2.92 2.74
N SER A 96 -6.50 2.51 1.96
CA SER A 96 -5.10 2.90 2.15
C SER A 96 -4.83 4.37 1.87
N HIS A 97 -5.70 5.05 1.12
CA HIS A 97 -5.63 6.50 0.89
C HIS A 97 -5.68 7.31 2.19
N ALA A 98 -6.41 6.84 3.20
CA ALA A 98 -6.52 7.53 4.49
C ALA A 98 -5.33 7.25 5.43
N SER A 99 -4.69 6.07 5.31
CA SER A 99 -3.62 5.65 6.22
C SER A 99 -2.22 5.84 5.66
N HIS A 100 -2.07 5.74 4.34
CA HIS A 100 -0.77 5.69 3.64
C HIS A 100 0.14 4.55 4.13
N LEU A 101 -0.42 3.50 4.74
CA LEU A 101 0.34 2.38 5.28
C LEU A 101 0.61 1.33 4.19
N TYR A 102 1.84 0.86 4.14
CA TYR A 102 2.22 -0.29 3.31
C TYR A 102 2.38 -1.53 4.20
N TRP A 103 1.66 -2.58 3.87
CA TRP A 103 1.68 -3.84 4.62
C TRP A 103 2.32 -4.96 3.80
N PHE A 104 3.34 -5.56 4.36
CA PHE A 104 3.86 -6.82 3.84
C PHE A 104 2.88 -7.96 4.16
N THR A 105 2.62 -8.82 3.18
CA THR A 105 1.85 -10.06 3.32
C THR A 105 2.74 -11.30 3.25
N ASP A 106 4.01 -11.10 2.97
CA ASP A 106 5.09 -12.08 2.97
C ASP A 106 6.05 -11.73 4.10
N PHE A 107 6.18 -12.62 5.08
CA PHE A 107 6.98 -12.38 6.27
C PHE A 107 8.49 -12.33 5.98
N GLU A 108 8.98 -13.08 4.97
CA GLU A 108 10.39 -13.04 4.57
C GLU A 108 10.77 -11.69 3.98
N LYS A 109 9.87 -11.12 3.16
CA LYS A 109 10.05 -9.76 2.64
C LYS A 109 10.01 -8.71 3.75
N ALA A 110 9.12 -8.87 4.74
CA ALA A 110 9.09 -8.00 5.91
C ALA A 110 10.40 -8.09 6.72
N LYS A 111 10.94 -9.30 6.92
CA LYS A 111 12.24 -9.47 7.58
C LYS A 111 13.40 -8.83 6.81
N ALA A 112 13.41 -8.96 5.50
CA ALA A 112 14.42 -8.32 4.67
C ALA A 112 14.35 -6.79 4.78
N ALA A 113 13.15 -6.20 4.73
CA ALA A 113 12.94 -4.77 4.91
C ALA A 113 13.34 -4.29 6.32
N ALA A 114 13.04 -5.07 7.36
CA ALA A 114 13.42 -4.77 8.72
C ALA A 114 14.94 -4.76 8.91
N ARG A 115 15.65 -5.74 8.33
CA ARG A 115 17.12 -5.76 8.37
C ARG A 115 17.73 -4.56 7.64
N ALA A 116 17.16 -4.18 6.49
CA ALA A 116 17.66 -3.05 5.71
C ALA A 116 17.42 -1.69 6.38
N SER A 117 16.29 -1.54 7.11
CA SER A 117 15.91 -0.27 7.72
C SER A 117 16.27 -0.15 9.22
N GLY A 118 16.61 -1.25 9.88
CA GLY A 118 16.81 -1.30 11.33
C GLY A 118 15.51 -1.19 12.15
N LYS A 119 14.33 -1.16 11.50
CA LYS A 119 13.02 -1.03 12.17
C LYS A 119 12.51 -2.38 12.65
N PRO A 120 11.87 -2.45 13.82
CA PRO A 120 11.17 -3.65 14.26
C PRO A 120 9.96 -3.96 13.38
N ILE A 121 9.55 -5.24 13.35
CA ILE A 121 8.36 -5.68 12.62
C ILE A 121 7.16 -5.64 13.57
N LEU A 122 6.10 -4.92 13.18
CA LEU A 122 4.77 -5.07 13.76
C LEU A 122 4.00 -6.09 12.92
N SER A 123 3.80 -7.29 13.46
CA SER A 123 3.11 -8.36 12.76
C SER A 123 1.73 -8.63 13.36
N LEU A 124 0.69 -8.43 12.58
CA LEU A 124 -0.70 -8.69 12.97
C LEU A 124 -1.13 -10.09 12.52
N ARG A 125 -1.80 -10.81 13.41
CA ARG A 125 -2.48 -12.07 13.12
C ARG A 125 -3.98 -11.86 13.22
N LEU A 126 -4.66 -11.91 12.08
CA LEU A 126 -6.07 -11.55 11.97
C LEU A 126 -6.90 -12.77 11.55
N LEU A 127 -8.12 -12.87 12.07
CA LEU A 127 -9.11 -13.84 11.56
C LEU A 127 -9.63 -13.45 10.16
N GLY A 128 -9.58 -12.18 9.81
CA GLY A 128 -9.90 -11.65 8.50
C GLY A 128 -8.65 -11.24 7.74
N LYS A 129 -8.84 -10.34 6.77
CA LYS A 129 -7.80 -9.76 5.96
C LYS A 129 -7.95 -8.24 5.92
N LEU A 130 -6.86 -7.50 5.78
CA LEU A 130 -6.90 -6.04 5.63
C LEU A 130 -7.24 -5.61 4.19
N ASP A 131 -6.98 -6.47 3.22
CA ASP A 131 -7.17 -6.23 1.78
C ASP A 131 -8.53 -6.70 1.24
N GLU A 132 -9.45 -7.12 2.10
CA GLU A 132 -10.82 -7.48 1.74
C GLU A 132 -11.83 -6.48 2.31
N GLU A 133 -12.69 -5.93 1.44
CA GLU A 133 -13.71 -4.92 1.80
C GLU A 133 -14.65 -5.43 2.91
N TYR A 134 -15.16 -6.64 2.75
CA TYR A 134 -16.11 -7.27 3.69
C TYR A 134 -15.42 -8.25 4.65
N SER A 135 -14.24 -7.90 5.12
CA SER A 135 -13.50 -8.69 6.10
C SER A 135 -14.17 -8.66 7.48
N CYS A 136 -13.58 -9.36 8.46
CA CYS A 136 -14.13 -9.39 9.83
C CYS A 136 -14.20 -7.98 10.45
N ALA A 137 -15.08 -7.82 11.46
CA ALA A 137 -15.32 -6.54 12.12
C ALA A 137 -14.02 -5.88 12.64
N ASN A 138 -13.11 -6.65 13.22
CA ASN A 138 -11.83 -6.14 13.71
C ASN A 138 -10.95 -5.59 12.59
N SER A 139 -10.82 -6.32 11.46
CA SER A 139 -10.03 -5.84 10.32
C SER A 139 -10.60 -4.54 9.75
N ARG A 140 -11.92 -4.44 9.68
CA ARG A 140 -12.63 -3.22 9.26
C ARG A 140 -12.38 -2.07 10.23
N PHE A 141 -12.54 -2.31 11.53
CA PHE A 141 -12.30 -1.31 12.57
C PHE A 141 -10.86 -0.78 12.51
N PHE A 142 -9.87 -1.65 12.39
CA PHE A 142 -8.47 -1.22 12.31
C PHE A 142 -8.25 -0.26 11.13
N ARG A 143 -8.68 -0.62 9.93
CA ARG A 143 -8.40 0.18 8.73
C ARG A 143 -9.21 1.48 8.66
N THR A 144 -10.46 1.49 9.14
CA THR A 144 -11.34 2.66 9.02
C THR A 144 -11.24 3.63 10.20
N THR A 145 -10.78 3.18 11.35
CA THR A 145 -10.73 3.99 12.58
C THR A 145 -9.30 4.18 13.07
N LEU A 146 -8.59 3.08 13.34
CA LEU A 146 -7.27 3.18 13.96
C LEU A 146 -6.22 3.67 12.96
N TYR A 147 -6.15 3.05 11.78
CA TYR A 147 -5.15 3.40 10.77
C TYR A 147 -5.51 4.62 9.94
N ALA A 148 -6.77 5.03 9.91
CA ALA A 148 -7.18 6.30 9.34
C ALA A 148 -6.81 7.51 10.22
N ASN A 149 -6.44 7.29 11.48
CA ASN A 149 -5.91 8.34 12.34
C ASN A 149 -4.50 8.74 11.89
N ALA A 150 -4.31 10.03 11.57
CA ALA A 150 -3.07 10.54 10.99
C ALA A 150 -1.86 10.38 11.92
N GLU A 151 -2.03 10.55 13.24
CA GLU A 151 -0.95 10.40 14.22
C GLU A 151 -0.52 8.94 14.34
N VAL A 152 -1.49 8.03 14.45
CA VAL A 152 -1.23 6.58 14.51
C VAL A 152 -0.55 6.10 13.24
N SER A 153 -1.08 6.44 12.08
CA SER A 153 -0.51 5.99 10.81
C SER A 153 0.89 6.56 10.56
N LYS A 154 1.14 7.83 10.95
CA LYS A 154 2.46 8.43 10.90
C LYS A 154 3.44 7.68 11.80
N TYR A 155 3.07 7.45 13.06
CA TYR A 155 3.90 6.72 14.01
C TYR A 155 4.25 5.31 13.52
N LEU A 156 3.27 4.59 12.97
CA LEU A 156 3.48 3.26 12.41
C LEU A 156 4.47 3.26 11.23
N ARG A 157 4.35 4.19 10.30
CA ARG A 157 5.28 4.31 9.16
C ARG A 157 6.71 4.65 9.57
N GLU A 158 6.84 5.50 10.57
CA GLU A 158 8.15 5.97 11.02
C GLU A 158 8.91 4.91 11.82
N HIS A 159 8.22 4.07 12.60
CA HIS A 159 8.85 3.21 13.58
C HIS A 159 8.81 1.72 13.26
N PHE A 160 7.96 1.25 12.34
CA PHE A 160 7.76 -0.17 12.11
C PHE A 160 7.82 -0.57 10.64
N ILE A 161 8.22 -1.81 10.40
CA ILE A 161 7.87 -2.57 9.20
C ILE A 161 6.57 -3.28 9.50
N LEU A 162 5.54 -3.02 8.69
CA LEU A 162 4.19 -3.52 8.93
C LEU A 162 3.97 -4.82 8.18
N HIS A 163 3.53 -5.86 8.88
CA HIS A 163 3.18 -7.15 8.32
C HIS A 163 1.83 -7.61 8.87
N TRP A 164 1.01 -8.23 8.03
CA TRP A 164 -0.17 -8.93 8.51
C TRP A 164 -0.31 -10.30 7.83
N GLN A 165 -0.95 -11.21 8.54
CA GLN A 165 -1.28 -12.53 8.05
C GLN A 165 -2.67 -12.93 8.56
N SER A 166 -3.50 -13.47 7.64
CA SER A 166 -4.74 -14.14 8.04
C SER A 166 -4.43 -15.49 8.65
N VAL A 167 -5.07 -15.81 9.77
CA VAL A 167 -4.99 -17.11 10.40
C VAL A 167 -6.15 -18.05 9.99
N ARG A 168 -6.89 -17.69 8.95
CA ARG A 168 -7.89 -18.58 8.33
C ARG A 168 -7.27 -19.36 7.16
N PRO A 169 -7.68 -20.60 6.95
CA PRO A 169 -8.65 -21.37 7.75
C PRO A 169 -8.04 -21.79 9.10
N VAL A 170 -8.83 -21.62 10.17
CA VAL A 170 -8.45 -22.19 11.49
C VAL A 170 -8.53 -23.71 11.35
N PRO A 171 -7.47 -24.48 11.70
CA PRO A 171 -7.52 -25.93 11.70
C PRO A 171 -8.69 -26.40 12.57
N ARG A 172 -9.58 -27.23 12.02
CA ARG A 172 -10.62 -27.87 12.82
C ARG A 172 -9.94 -28.90 13.74
N ILE A 173 -10.11 -28.73 15.03
CA ILE A 173 -9.76 -29.76 15.98
C ILE A 173 -10.82 -30.86 15.80
N THR A 174 -10.47 -31.92 15.10
CA THR A 174 -11.28 -33.14 15.11
C THR A 174 -11.05 -33.81 16.46
N SER A 175 -12.02 -33.73 17.36
CA SER A 175 -12.02 -34.57 18.54
C SER A 175 -12.00 -36.04 18.06
N ARG A 176 -10.92 -36.75 18.34
CA ARG A 176 -10.91 -38.22 18.23
C ARG A 176 -11.96 -38.70 19.22
N SER A 177 -13.09 -39.17 18.73
CA SER A 177 -14.01 -40.00 19.49
C SER A 177 -13.25 -41.26 19.80
N SER A 178 -12.87 -41.44 21.09
CA SER A 178 -12.35 -42.70 21.60
C SER A 178 -13.53 -43.64 21.62
N GLY A 179 -13.56 -44.62 20.71
CA GLY A 179 -14.40 -45.81 20.81
C GLY A 179 -13.79 -46.81 21.79
#